data_be1668f2f6f07bb0742a614c4007b2b3
#
_entry.id   be1668f2f6f07bb0742a614c4007b2b3
#
_cell.length_a   1.000
_cell.length_b   1.000
_cell.length_c   1.000
_cell.angle_alpha   90.00
_cell.angle_beta   90.00
_cell.angle_gamma   90.00
#
_symmetry.space_group_name_H-M   'P 1'
#
loop_
_entity.id
_entity.type
_entity.pdbx_description
1 polymer ?
#
loop_
_entity_poly.entity_id
_entity_poly.type
_entity_poly.pdbx_seq_one_letter_code
_entity_poly.pdbx_strand_id
1 'polypeptide(L)'
;MRERIYHIIEKSDGNDKLSQTYDIFMIVVILVSLIPLAFKTENLLFIIIDKTAMVIFIIDYLLRWMTADYKYGKKSISSFLRYPFSPMAIIDLLSILPSMSIISRGFKALRILRMIRAFRVFRVLKTFRYSKSFRIIGNVIRTSKKSLIAVGILAGGYILISALIVYNVESDSFGSFFDAVYWAT
;
A
#
# COMPACT_ATOMS: atom_id res chain seq x y z
N MET A 1 23.39 -19.12 1.64
CA MET A 1 22.39 -18.85 0.57
C MET A 1 21.22 -18.01 1.08
N ARG A 2 20.53 -18.37 2.17
CA ARG A 2 19.39 -17.63 2.76
C ARG A 2 19.75 -16.20 3.20
N GLU A 3 20.92 -16.00 3.79
CA GLU A 3 21.41 -14.69 4.21
C GLU A 3 21.61 -13.74 3.00
N ARG A 4 22.14 -14.24 1.90
CA ARG A 4 22.29 -13.47 0.66
C ARG A 4 20.95 -13.06 0.06
N ILE A 5 19.96 -13.96 0.11
CA ILE A 5 18.58 -13.67 -0.31
C ILE A 5 17.98 -12.56 0.58
N TYR A 6 18.19 -12.65 1.89
CA TYR A 6 17.74 -11.62 2.83
C TYR A 6 18.32 -10.24 2.51
N HIS A 7 19.63 -10.16 2.25
CA HIS A 7 20.28 -8.88 1.89
C HIS A 7 19.77 -8.29 0.58
N ILE A 8 19.42 -9.12 -0.40
CA ILE A 8 18.87 -8.66 -1.68
C ILE A 8 17.44 -8.14 -1.50
N ILE A 9 16.59 -8.85 -0.72
CA ILE A 9 15.16 -8.61 -0.68
C ILE A 9 14.75 -7.60 0.41
N GLU A 10 15.36 -7.63 1.60
CA GLU A 10 14.93 -6.82 2.75
C GLU A 10 15.84 -5.62 3.02
N LYS A 11 17.13 -5.72 2.76
CA LYS A 11 18.13 -4.72 3.18
C LYS A 11 18.86 -4.12 2.00
N SER A 12 18.20 -3.24 1.28
CA SER A 12 18.88 -2.38 0.29
C SER A 12 19.70 -1.31 1.04
N ASP A 13 20.96 -1.59 1.34
CA ASP A 13 21.90 -0.60 1.91
C ASP A 13 22.39 0.43 0.86
N GLY A 14 21.76 0.46 -0.32
CA GLY A 14 22.08 1.46 -1.35
C GLY A 14 23.33 1.17 -2.19
N ASN A 15 24.20 0.26 -1.77
CA ASN A 15 25.47 -0.03 -2.44
C ASN A 15 25.45 -1.34 -3.26
N ASP A 16 24.43 -2.17 -3.07
CA ASP A 16 24.29 -3.43 -3.79
C ASP A 16 23.42 -3.27 -5.04
N LYS A 17 24.06 -3.38 -6.21
CA LYS A 17 23.38 -3.25 -7.52
C LYS A 17 22.28 -4.29 -7.70
N LEU A 18 22.42 -5.50 -7.15
CA LEU A 18 21.42 -6.56 -7.25
C LEU A 18 20.14 -6.19 -6.49
N SER A 19 20.28 -5.65 -5.29
CA SER A 19 19.15 -5.19 -4.49
C SER A 19 18.41 -4.01 -5.17
N GLN A 20 19.16 -3.07 -5.76
CA GLN A 20 18.54 -1.96 -6.51
C GLN A 20 17.77 -2.46 -7.75
N THR A 21 18.35 -3.39 -8.51
CA THR A 21 17.69 -3.98 -9.68
C THR A 21 16.41 -4.70 -9.28
N TYR A 22 16.45 -5.44 -8.16
CA TYR A 22 15.27 -6.11 -7.63
C TYR A 22 14.17 -5.13 -7.21
N ASP A 23 14.52 -4.05 -6.51
CA ASP A 23 13.58 -3.00 -6.11
C ASP A 23 12.91 -2.35 -7.33
N ILE A 24 13.71 -1.98 -8.36
CA ILE A 24 13.20 -1.41 -9.62
C ILE A 24 12.28 -2.41 -10.35
N PHE A 25 12.71 -3.67 -10.47
CA PHE A 25 11.90 -4.73 -11.07
C PHE A 25 10.55 -4.86 -10.39
N MET A 26 10.51 -4.88 -9.06
CA MET A 26 9.27 -5.00 -8.30
C MET A 26 8.37 -3.76 -8.46
N ILE A 27 8.94 -2.56 -8.51
CA ILE A 27 8.19 -1.32 -8.78
C ILE A 27 7.54 -1.40 -10.18
N VAL A 28 8.29 -1.84 -11.20
CA VAL A 28 7.76 -2.01 -12.57
C VAL A 28 6.63 -3.03 -12.59
N VAL A 29 6.80 -4.18 -11.93
CA VAL A 29 5.74 -5.20 -11.84
C VAL A 29 4.48 -4.65 -11.17
N ILE A 30 4.63 -3.86 -10.10
CA ILE A 30 3.49 -3.22 -9.43
C ILE A 30 2.79 -2.26 -10.39
N LEU A 31 3.52 -1.35 -11.05
CA LEU A 31 2.95 -0.38 -11.98
C LEU A 31 2.23 -1.07 -13.15
N VAL A 32 2.85 -2.06 -13.77
CA VAL A 32 2.23 -2.84 -14.85
C VAL A 32 0.96 -3.55 -14.37
N SER A 33 0.95 -4.07 -13.12
CA SER A 33 -0.22 -4.74 -12.54
C SER A 33 -1.39 -3.79 -12.25
N LEU A 34 -1.18 -2.47 -12.26
CA LEU A 34 -2.23 -1.46 -12.10
C LEU A 34 -2.88 -1.08 -13.43
N ILE A 35 -2.23 -1.32 -14.56
CA ILE A 35 -2.76 -0.98 -15.90
C ILE A 35 -4.18 -1.54 -16.10
N PRO A 36 -4.48 -2.82 -15.78
CA PRO A 36 -5.84 -3.35 -15.93
C PRO A 36 -6.92 -2.64 -15.11
N LEU A 37 -6.54 -1.88 -14.06
CA LEU A 37 -7.49 -1.09 -13.27
C LEU A 37 -7.97 0.17 -13.99
N ALA A 38 -7.14 0.73 -14.88
CA ALA A 38 -7.49 1.91 -15.67
C ALA A 38 -8.49 1.59 -16.78
N PHE A 39 -8.63 0.31 -17.16
CA PHE A 39 -9.52 -0.12 -18.23
C PHE A 39 -10.68 -0.95 -17.71
N LYS A 40 -11.91 -0.63 -18.16
CA LYS A 40 -13.12 -1.36 -17.77
C LYS A 40 -13.31 -2.68 -18.54
N THR A 41 -12.52 -2.91 -19.60
CA THR A 41 -12.62 -4.09 -20.48
C THR A 41 -11.79 -5.25 -19.94
N GLU A 42 -12.38 -6.45 -19.90
CA GLU A 42 -11.65 -7.69 -19.54
C GLU A 42 -11.01 -8.27 -20.81
N ASN A 43 -9.77 -7.89 -21.12
CA ASN A 43 -8.97 -8.49 -22.18
C ASN A 43 -8.12 -9.65 -21.66
N LEU A 44 -7.86 -10.64 -22.52
CA LEU A 44 -7.00 -11.79 -22.18
C LEU A 44 -5.63 -11.33 -21.69
N LEU A 45 -5.05 -10.27 -22.26
CA LEU A 45 -3.79 -9.68 -21.86
C LEU A 45 -3.83 -9.19 -20.40
N PHE A 46 -4.90 -8.54 -19.98
CA PHE A 46 -5.06 -8.04 -18.61
C PHE A 46 -5.15 -9.19 -17.58
N ILE A 47 -5.77 -10.30 -17.97
CA ILE A 47 -5.84 -11.50 -17.13
C ILE A 47 -4.44 -12.13 -16.99
N ILE A 48 -3.65 -12.16 -18.06
CA ILE A 48 -2.29 -12.69 -18.04
C ILE A 48 -1.39 -11.81 -17.16
N ILE A 49 -1.43 -10.49 -17.35
CA ILE A 49 -0.67 -9.52 -16.53
C ILE A 49 -0.99 -9.72 -15.04
N ASP A 50 -2.27 -9.82 -14.71
CA ASP A 50 -2.73 -9.96 -13.33
C ASP A 50 -2.28 -11.28 -12.68
N LYS A 51 -2.37 -12.38 -13.42
CA LYS A 51 -1.88 -13.71 -12.97
C LYS A 51 -0.35 -13.72 -12.81
N THR A 52 0.38 -13.15 -13.75
CA THR A 52 1.85 -13.10 -13.71
C THR A 52 2.31 -12.26 -12.52
N ALA A 53 1.73 -11.08 -12.32
CA ALA A 53 2.02 -10.24 -11.17
C ALA A 53 1.70 -10.96 -9.84
N MET A 54 0.58 -11.69 -9.77
CA MET A 54 0.21 -12.48 -8.59
C MET A 54 1.27 -13.53 -8.26
N VAL A 55 1.74 -14.28 -9.25
CA VAL A 55 2.78 -15.31 -9.05
C VAL A 55 4.07 -14.68 -8.53
N ILE A 56 4.50 -13.54 -9.11
CA ILE A 56 5.69 -12.81 -8.66
C ILE A 56 5.50 -12.34 -7.20
N PHE A 57 4.35 -11.80 -6.84
CA PHE A 57 4.07 -11.35 -5.48
C PHE A 57 4.03 -12.49 -4.46
N ILE A 58 3.51 -13.66 -4.85
CA ILE A 58 3.54 -14.86 -4.00
C ILE A 58 4.97 -15.31 -3.76
N ILE A 59 5.79 -15.37 -4.81
CA ILE A 59 7.21 -15.76 -4.70
C ILE A 59 7.94 -14.77 -3.78
N ASP A 60 7.77 -13.45 -3.97
CA ASP A 60 8.36 -12.42 -3.11
C ASP A 60 7.93 -12.60 -1.64
N TYR A 61 6.64 -12.84 -1.39
CA TYR A 61 6.13 -13.07 -0.04
C TYR A 61 6.75 -14.31 0.61
N LEU A 62 6.82 -15.42 -0.12
CA LEU A 62 7.41 -16.68 0.37
C LEU A 62 8.90 -16.53 0.67
N LEU A 63 9.65 -15.86 -0.20
CA LEU A 63 11.09 -15.60 0.02
C LEU A 63 11.30 -14.77 1.29
N ARG A 64 10.49 -13.77 1.54
CA ARG A 64 10.52 -12.95 2.76
C ARG A 64 10.10 -13.73 3.99
N TRP A 65 9.09 -14.58 3.86
CA TRP A 65 8.68 -15.46 4.95
C TRP A 65 9.80 -16.44 5.33
N MET A 66 10.46 -17.04 4.34
CA MET A 66 11.61 -17.94 4.55
C MET A 66 12.82 -17.24 5.19
N THR A 67 12.95 -15.93 5.07
CA THR A 67 14.04 -15.13 5.63
C THR A 67 13.65 -14.34 6.88
N ALA A 68 12.46 -14.57 7.43
CA ALA A 68 11.92 -13.86 8.59
C ALA A 68 12.78 -14.03 9.87
N ASP A 69 13.50 -15.15 9.99
CA ASP A 69 14.44 -15.42 11.08
C ASP A 69 15.60 -14.41 11.11
N TYR A 70 16.10 -14.01 9.96
CA TYR A 70 17.17 -12.99 9.86
C TYR A 70 16.66 -11.59 10.22
N LYS A 71 15.41 -11.28 9.88
CA LYS A 71 14.78 -9.99 10.20
C LYS A 71 14.63 -9.76 11.70
N TYR A 72 14.22 -10.79 12.44
CA TYR A 72 13.99 -10.70 13.88
C TYR A 72 15.21 -11.09 14.72
N GLY A 73 16.32 -11.48 14.10
CA GLY A 73 17.58 -11.86 14.78
C GLY A 73 17.44 -13.08 15.72
N LYS A 74 16.33 -13.78 15.66
CA LYS A 74 16.03 -14.95 16.48
C LYS A 74 15.72 -16.14 15.58
N LYS A 75 16.58 -17.14 15.59
CA LYS A 75 16.33 -18.44 14.93
C LYS A 75 15.26 -19.24 15.70
N SER A 76 14.04 -18.72 15.76
CA SER A 76 12.92 -19.34 16.48
C SER A 76 11.71 -19.47 15.56
N ILE A 77 10.95 -20.54 15.72
CA ILE A 77 9.66 -20.78 15.04
C ILE A 77 8.71 -19.59 15.27
N SER A 78 8.82 -18.93 16.43
CA SER A 78 8.08 -17.71 16.76
C SER A 78 8.27 -16.58 15.73
N SER A 79 9.45 -16.46 15.09
CA SER A 79 9.71 -15.45 14.06
C SER A 79 8.88 -15.69 12.79
N PHE A 80 8.69 -16.95 12.40
CA PHE A 80 7.87 -17.32 11.24
C PHE A 80 6.38 -17.12 11.48
N LEU A 81 5.90 -17.36 12.71
CA LEU A 81 4.50 -17.13 13.09
C LEU A 81 4.19 -15.64 13.22
N ARG A 82 5.14 -14.83 13.66
CA ARG A 82 4.98 -13.38 13.83
C ARG A 82 5.03 -12.61 12.51
N TYR A 83 5.72 -13.13 11.51
CA TYR A 83 5.92 -12.44 10.23
C TYR A 83 4.62 -12.09 9.51
N PRO A 84 3.62 -13.00 9.33
CA PRO A 84 2.36 -12.69 8.67
C PRO A 84 1.56 -11.54 9.29
N PHE A 85 1.74 -11.30 10.60
CA PHE A 85 1.08 -10.21 11.33
C PHE A 85 1.88 -8.90 11.31
N SER A 86 3.02 -8.86 10.66
CA SER A 86 3.75 -7.61 10.49
C SER A 86 3.03 -6.68 9.49
N PRO A 87 3.05 -5.35 9.69
CA PRO A 87 2.37 -4.41 8.80
C PRO A 87 2.75 -4.59 7.32
N MET A 88 4.03 -4.86 7.07
CA MET A 88 4.54 -5.07 5.72
C MET A 88 4.07 -6.39 5.09
N ALA A 89 3.96 -7.47 5.90
CA ALA A 89 3.43 -8.75 5.40
C ALA A 89 1.93 -8.68 5.13
N ILE A 90 1.19 -7.89 5.91
CA ILE A 90 -0.25 -7.62 5.67
C ILE A 90 -0.43 -6.90 4.33
N ILE A 91 0.40 -5.89 4.02
CA ILE A 91 0.39 -5.20 2.73
C ILE A 91 0.67 -6.17 1.58
N ASP A 92 1.66 -7.06 1.74
CA ASP A 92 1.97 -8.08 0.74
C ASP A 92 0.78 -9.02 0.53
N LEU A 93 0.14 -9.48 1.62
CA LEU A 93 -1.02 -10.36 1.57
C LEU A 93 -2.22 -9.67 0.89
N LEU A 94 -2.51 -8.41 1.25
CA LEU A 94 -3.55 -7.59 0.63
C LEU A 94 -3.32 -7.38 -0.86
N SER A 95 -2.07 -7.37 -1.33
CA SER A 95 -1.74 -7.26 -2.75
C SER A 95 -2.02 -8.54 -3.55
N ILE A 96 -2.00 -9.71 -2.89
CA ILE A 96 -2.21 -11.04 -3.50
C ILE A 96 -3.70 -11.41 -3.50
N LEU A 97 -4.42 -11.13 -2.40
CA LEU A 97 -5.82 -11.51 -2.17
C LEU A 97 -6.78 -11.23 -3.36
N PRO A 98 -6.76 -10.04 -3.99
CA PRO A 98 -7.69 -9.73 -5.08
C PRO A 98 -7.54 -10.64 -6.29
N SER A 99 -6.32 -11.13 -6.55
CA SER A 99 -6.04 -12.00 -7.69
C SER A 99 -6.44 -13.44 -7.45
N MET A 100 -6.49 -13.89 -6.19
CA MET A 100 -6.98 -15.22 -5.84
C MET A 100 -8.47 -15.38 -6.20
N SER A 101 -9.24 -14.29 -6.18
CA SER A 101 -10.66 -14.32 -6.56
C SER A 101 -10.89 -14.72 -8.03
N ILE A 102 -9.88 -14.56 -8.89
CA ILE A 102 -9.95 -14.95 -10.31
C ILE A 102 -9.89 -16.49 -10.46
N ILE A 103 -9.23 -17.16 -9.52
CA ILE A 103 -9.06 -18.63 -9.53
C ILE A 103 -10.34 -19.31 -9.04
N SER A 104 -11.08 -18.68 -8.14
CA SER A 104 -12.29 -19.24 -7.51
C SER A 104 -13.57 -18.96 -8.29
N ARG A 105 -13.63 -19.30 -9.57
CA ARG A 105 -14.82 -19.09 -10.43
C ARG A 105 -16.06 -19.91 -10.04
N GLY A 106 -15.98 -20.78 -9.05
CA GLY A 106 -17.05 -21.73 -8.65
C GLY A 106 -17.96 -21.29 -7.51
N PHE A 107 -17.67 -20.22 -6.80
CA PHE A 107 -18.45 -19.81 -5.63
C PHE A 107 -19.54 -18.79 -5.97
N LYS A 108 -20.78 -19.06 -5.49
CA LYS A 108 -21.97 -18.18 -5.62
C LYS A 108 -21.82 -16.77 -4.98
N ALA A 109 -20.68 -16.46 -4.36
CA ALA A 109 -20.34 -15.17 -3.77
C ALA A 109 -19.82 -14.15 -4.79
N LEU A 110 -20.30 -14.16 -6.04
CA LEU A 110 -19.82 -13.31 -7.14
C LEU A 110 -19.86 -11.81 -6.85
N ARG A 111 -20.77 -11.36 -5.97
CA ARG A 111 -20.90 -9.94 -5.63
C ARG A 111 -19.74 -9.49 -4.73
N ILE A 112 -19.39 -10.30 -3.70
CA ILE A 112 -18.26 -10.03 -2.79
C ILE A 112 -16.94 -10.10 -3.56
N LEU A 113 -16.78 -11.08 -4.46
CA LEU A 113 -15.57 -11.21 -5.29
C LEU A 113 -15.36 -10.01 -6.22
N ARG A 114 -16.44 -9.36 -6.66
CA ARG A 114 -16.36 -8.11 -7.45
C ARG A 114 -15.84 -6.94 -6.62
N MET A 115 -16.25 -6.82 -5.36
CA MET A 115 -15.73 -5.81 -4.43
C MET A 115 -14.25 -6.07 -4.09
N ILE A 116 -13.85 -7.34 -3.94
CA ILE A 116 -12.46 -7.72 -3.69
C ILE A 116 -11.55 -7.29 -4.86
N ARG A 117 -12.06 -7.24 -6.10
CA ARG A 117 -11.28 -6.69 -7.24
C ARG A 117 -10.87 -5.24 -7.05
N ALA A 118 -11.70 -4.42 -6.39
CA ALA A 118 -11.36 -3.02 -6.10
C ALA A 118 -10.15 -2.91 -5.17
N PHE A 119 -9.91 -3.90 -4.31
CA PHE A 119 -8.74 -3.94 -3.43
C PHE A 119 -7.41 -4.12 -4.16
N ARG A 120 -7.41 -4.35 -5.49
CA ARG A 120 -6.18 -4.34 -6.30
C ARG A 120 -5.41 -3.04 -6.18
N VAL A 121 -6.10 -1.91 -5.89
CA VAL A 121 -5.47 -0.62 -5.64
C VAL A 121 -4.46 -0.69 -4.49
N PHE A 122 -4.67 -1.56 -3.50
CA PHE A 122 -3.73 -1.72 -2.38
C PHE A 122 -2.36 -2.28 -2.78
N ARG A 123 -2.20 -2.80 -4.01
CA ARG A 123 -0.89 -3.15 -4.56
C ARG A 123 0.06 -1.94 -4.60
N VAL A 124 -0.49 -0.71 -4.77
CA VAL A 124 0.29 0.52 -4.70
C VAL A 124 1.02 0.64 -3.37
N LEU A 125 0.40 0.19 -2.27
CA LEU A 125 1.03 0.24 -0.94
C LEU A 125 2.30 -0.61 -0.87
N LYS A 126 2.41 -1.65 -1.71
CA LYS A 126 3.62 -2.46 -1.82
C LYS A 126 4.83 -1.65 -2.30
N THR A 127 4.60 -0.58 -3.07
CA THR A 127 5.65 0.34 -3.53
C THR A 127 6.38 1.02 -2.36
N PHE A 128 5.69 1.25 -1.23
CA PHE A 128 6.31 1.81 -0.02
C PHE A 128 7.51 1.01 0.48
N ARG A 129 7.52 -0.29 0.22
CA ARG A 129 8.62 -1.18 0.63
C ARG A 129 9.85 -1.01 -0.26
N TYR A 130 9.67 -0.87 -1.58
CA TYR A 130 10.75 -0.86 -2.57
C TYR A 130 11.32 0.52 -2.82
N SER A 131 10.58 1.59 -2.54
CA SER A 131 11.03 2.95 -2.78
C SER A 131 11.78 3.53 -1.59
N LYS A 132 13.03 3.94 -1.82
CA LYS A 132 13.85 4.66 -0.83
C LYS A 132 13.20 6.00 -0.43
N SER A 133 12.55 6.67 -1.37
CA SER A 133 11.87 7.94 -1.15
C SER A 133 10.78 7.83 -0.09
N PHE A 134 9.99 6.76 -0.08
CA PHE A 134 8.97 6.57 0.95
C PHE A 134 9.55 6.33 2.34
N ARG A 135 10.72 5.67 2.43
CA ARG A 135 11.44 5.53 3.71
C ARG A 135 11.91 6.87 4.23
N ILE A 136 12.43 7.73 3.36
CA ILE A 136 12.85 9.10 3.70
C ILE A 136 11.63 9.90 4.18
N ILE A 137 10.52 9.88 3.43
CA ILE A 137 9.26 10.54 3.80
C ILE A 137 8.78 10.06 5.17
N GLY A 138 8.78 8.74 5.42
CA GLY A 138 8.39 8.16 6.70
C GLY A 138 9.26 8.66 7.86
N ASN A 139 10.56 8.78 7.66
CA ASN A 139 11.50 9.32 8.64
C ASN A 139 11.24 10.82 8.89
N VAL A 140 11.05 11.62 7.82
CA VAL A 140 10.73 13.05 7.92
C VAL A 140 9.43 13.25 8.69
N ILE A 141 8.36 12.51 8.36
CA ILE A 141 7.09 12.57 9.07
C ILE A 141 7.29 12.25 10.56
N ARG A 142 8.06 11.20 10.86
CA ARG A 142 8.33 10.79 12.25
C ARG A 142 9.12 11.85 13.02
N THR A 143 10.14 12.43 12.40
CA THR A 143 10.99 13.46 13.01
C THR A 143 10.24 14.78 13.19
N SER A 144 9.44 15.18 12.18
CA SER A 144 8.69 16.43 12.17
C SER A 144 7.26 16.30 12.72
N LYS A 145 6.93 15.19 13.38
CA LYS A 145 5.56 14.87 13.85
C LYS A 145 4.94 16.01 14.65
N LYS A 146 5.68 16.62 15.57
CA LYS A 146 5.18 17.71 16.40
C LYS A 146 4.81 18.95 15.57
N SER A 147 5.67 19.32 14.62
CA SER A 147 5.42 20.45 13.71
C SER A 147 4.25 20.20 12.78
N LEU A 148 4.15 18.97 12.22
CA LEU A 148 3.03 18.60 11.36
C LEU A 148 1.69 18.62 12.11
N ILE A 149 1.65 18.15 13.35
CA ILE A 149 0.45 18.21 14.19
C ILE A 149 0.09 19.66 14.47
N ALA A 150 1.06 20.51 14.82
CA ALA A 150 0.80 21.93 15.07
C ALA A 150 0.20 22.63 13.84
N VAL A 151 0.80 22.41 12.65
CA VAL A 151 0.26 22.93 11.37
C VAL A 151 -1.13 22.37 11.08
N GLY A 152 -1.36 21.09 11.32
CA GLY A 152 -2.68 20.45 11.13
C GLY A 152 -3.75 21.06 12.04
N ILE A 153 -3.44 21.32 13.31
CA ILE A 153 -4.35 21.99 14.25
C ILE A 153 -4.65 23.43 13.81
N LEU A 154 -3.62 24.17 13.38
CA LEU A 154 -3.82 25.54 12.89
C LEU A 154 -4.67 25.57 11.62
N ALA A 155 -4.38 24.71 10.66
CA ALA A 155 -5.16 24.59 9.42
C ALA A 155 -6.59 24.18 9.69
N GLY A 156 -6.82 23.15 10.51
CA GLY A 156 -8.16 22.72 10.90
C GLY A 156 -8.93 23.79 11.65
N GLY A 157 -8.27 24.50 12.57
CA GLY A 157 -8.84 25.64 13.28
C GLY A 157 -9.24 26.78 12.34
N TYR A 158 -8.38 27.10 11.38
CA TYR A 158 -8.67 28.11 10.35
C TYR A 158 -9.90 27.73 9.51
N ILE A 159 -9.96 26.49 9.03
CA ILE A 159 -11.09 25.97 8.25
C ILE A 159 -12.40 26.09 9.07
N LEU A 160 -12.38 25.64 10.33
CA LEU A 160 -13.57 25.67 11.18
C LEU A 160 -14.04 27.10 11.46
N ILE A 161 -13.12 28.01 11.76
CA ILE A 161 -13.46 29.44 12.01
C ILE A 161 -14.01 30.07 10.73
N SER A 162 -13.37 29.85 9.58
CA SER A 162 -13.84 30.34 8.28
C SER A 162 -15.22 29.81 7.93
N ALA A 163 -15.45 28.51 8.14
CA ALA A 163 -16.76 27.88 7.91
C ALA A 163 -17.85 28.48 8.82
N LEU A 164 -17.53 28.70 10.10
CA LEU A 164 -18.48 29.35 11.03
C LEU A 164 -18.83 30.78 10.61
N ILE A 165 -17.82 31.57 10.19
CA ILE A 165 -18.06 32.93 9.72
C ILE A 165 -18.96 32.94 8.50
N VAL A 166 -18.59 32.14 7.47
CA VAL A 166 -19.36 32.11 6.20
C VAL A 166 -20.77 31.56 6.42
N TYR A 167 -20.94 30.52 7.23
CA TYR A 167 -22.24 29.96 7.56
C TYR A 167 -23.17 30.95 8.26
N ASN A 168 -22.63 31.86 9.11
CA ASN A 168 -23.44 32.87 9.78
C ASN A 168 -23.68 34.13 8.93
N VAL A 169 -22.75 34.47 8.03
CA VAL A 169 -22.85 35.66 7.19
C VAL A 169 -23.73 35.40 5.96
N GLU A 170 -23.59 34.21 5.36
CA GLU A 170 -24.32 33.80 4.16
C GLU A 170 -25.23 32.59 4.43
N SER A 171 -26.08 32.69 5.46
CA SER A 171 -26.95 31.60 5.90
C SER A 171 -27.85 31.05 4.79
N ASP A 172 -28.23 31.88 3.80
CA ASP A 172 -29.10 31.48 2.70
C ASP A 172 -28.38 30.65 1.61
N SER A 173 -27.03 30.70 1.59
CA SER A 173 -26.20 30.01 0.60
C SER A 173 -25.85 28.57 0.98
N PHE A 174 -25.95 28.23 2.26
CA PHE A 174 -25.52 26.95 2.80
C PHE A 174 -26.64 26.20 3.51
N GLY A 175 -26.98 24.99 3.03
CA GLY A 175 -28.02 24.15 3.64
C GLY A 175 -27.63 23.56 4.99
N SER A 176 -26.32 23.44 5.27
CA SER A 176 -25.78 22.94 6.52
C SER A 176 -24.39 23.50 6.83
N PHE A 177 -24.00 23.44 8.11
CA PHE A 177 -22.62 23.78 8.52
C PHE A 177 -21.56 22.97 7.78
N PHE A 178 -21.84 21.71 7.48
CA PHE A 178 -20.90 20.84 6.75
C PHE A 178 -20.68 21.30 5.30
N ASP A 179 -21.67 21.93 4.67
CA ASP A 179 -21.52 22.52 3.32
C ASP A 179 -20.55 23.72 3.39
N ALA A 180 -20.64 24.53 4.42
CA ALA A 180 -19.72 25.63 4.66
C ALA A 180 -18.30 25.15 4.98
N VAL A 181 -18.15 24.04 5.73
CA VAL A 181 -16.84 23.40 5.96
C VAL A 181 -16.26 22.87 4.65
N TYR A 182 -17.06 22.22 3.82
CA TYR A 182 -16.64 21.73 2.50
C TYR A 182 -16.19 22.87 1.58
N TRP A 183 -16.87 24.00 1.63
CA TRP A 183 -16.51 25.20 0.87
C TRP A 183 -15.20 25.82 1.37
N ALA A 184 -14.92 25.78 2.69
CA ALA A 184 -13.73 26.36 3.31
C ALA A 184 -12.44 25.50 3.14
N THR A 185 -12.55 24.25 2.62
CA THR A 185 -11.42 23.32 2.39
C THR A 185 -10.92 23.41 0.97
#